data_69de5173272222a42b46196eb9678a95
#
_entry.id   69de5173272222a42b46196eb9678a95
#
_cell.length_a   1.000
_cell.length_b   1.000
_cell.length_c   1.000
_cell.angle_alpha   90.00
_cell.angle_beta   90.00
_cell.angle_gamma   90.00
#
_symmetry.space_group_name_H-M   'P 1'
#
loop_
_entity.id
_entity.type
_entity.pdbx_description
1 polymer ?
#
loop_
_entity_poly.entity_id
_entity_poly.type
_entity_poly.pdbx_seq_one_letter_code
_entity_poly.pdbx_strand_id
1 'polypeptide(L)'
;PLRRQRQMCIRDRGTRCGSIDPSIVTYMMKKTGMTPDEMDTALNKKSGLLGVSGVSNDAREVWAAAEAGNARAALAMDVMCQGAKKLIGAYAAAMGGVDAIIFTAGVGENDAATRMAIASGLEFMGVKMDAEANNVRGKEAVISAADSKVKVLLIPTNEELMIAMDTASIVKG
;
A
#
# COMPACT_ATOMS: atom_id res chain seq x y z
N PRO A 1 20.34 4.72 -6.84
CA PRO A 1 19.27 3.74 -7.08
C PRO A 1 18.70 3.15 -5.77
N LEU A 2 19.55 2.71 -4.83
CA LEU A 2 19.13 2.12 -3.54
C LEU A 2 18.30 3.07 -2.65
N ARG A 3 18.53 4.38 -2.73
CA ARG A 3 17.74 5.36 -1.98
C ARG A 3 16.31 5.53 -2.49
N ARG A 4 16.06 5.34 -3.81
CA ARG A 4 14.71 5.41 -4.38
C ARG A 4 13.87 4.18 -4.05
N GLN A 5 14.47 2.99 -4.06
CA GLN A 5 13.78 1.75 -3.64
C GLN A 5 13.40 1.79 -2.15
N ARG A 6 14.30 2.26 -1.27
CA ARG A 6 13.97 2.51 0.14
C ARG A 6 12.82 3.49 0.32
N GLN A 7 12.66 4.50 -0.54
CA GLN A 7 11.54 5.43 -0.46
C GLN A 7 10.20 4.80 -0.87
N MET A 8 10.17 3.78 -1.73
CA MET A 8 8.94 3.06 -2.06
C MET A 8 8.48 2.13 -0.92
N CYS A 9 9.40 1.41 -0.28
CA CYS A 9 9.11 0.60 0.92
C CYS A 9 8.85 1.45 2.17
N ILE A 10 9.45 2.64 2.26
CA ILE A 10 9.35 3.58 3.39
C ILE A 10 8.02 4.36 3.40
N ARG A 11 7.18 4.26 2.38
CA ARG A 11 5.82 4.78 2.42
C ARG A 11 4.88 3.85 3.20
N ASP A 12 5.32 3.49 4.39
CA ASP A 12 4.43 2.88 5.37
C ASP A 12 3.30 3.85 5.68
N ARG A 13 2.14 3.54 5.17
CA ARG A 13 0.92 4.33 5.39
C ARG A 13 0.29 4.05 6.76
N GLY A 14 0.91 3.21 7.57
CA GLY A 14 0.48 2.94 8.93
C GLY A 14 0.53 4.19 9.80
N THR A 15 1.62 4.95 9.74
CA THR A 15 1.85 6.15 10.58
C THR A 15 2.21 7.40 9.79
N ARG A 16 2.61 7.29 8.52
CA ARG A 16 3.04 8.44 7.70
C ARG A 16 1.90 9.04 6.91
N CYS A 17 1.93 10.37 6.75
CA CYS A 17 0.89 11.11 6.03
C CYS A 17 0.80 10.78 4.52
N GLY A 18 1.86 10.24 3.92
CA GLY A 18 1.91 10.02 2.48
C GLY A 18 2.07 11.31 1.68
N SER A 19 1.40 11.37 0.51
CA SER A 19 1.43 12.56 -0.35
C SER A 19 0.42 13.58 0.16
N ILE A 20 0.91 14.76 0.54
CA ILE A 20 0.11 15.91 0.97
C ILE A 20 0.57 17.17 0.21
N ASP A 21 -0.28 18.18 0.16
CA ASP A 21 0.12 19.50 -0.31
C ASP A 21 1.14 20.10 0.67
N PRO A 22 2.32 20.54 0.20
CA PRO A 22 3.33 21.14 1.07
C PRO A 22 2.84 22.35 1.85
N SER A 23 1.88 23.10 1.34
CA SER A 23 1.30 24.26 1.99
C SER A 23 0.58 23.92 3.30
N ILE A 24 0.06 22.69 3.42
CA ILE A 24 -0.59 22.22 4.64
C ILE A 24 0.37 22.22 5.83
N VAL A 25 1.64 21.91 5.62
CA VAL A 25 2.65 21.87 6.69
C VAL A 25 2.76 23.24 7.35
N THR A 26 3.03 24.26 6.55
CA THR A 26 3.20 25.65 7.07
C THR A 26 1.89 26.24 7.60
N TYR A 27 0.76 25.89 6.97
CA TYR A 27 -0.57 26.30 7.44
C TYR A 27 -0.84 25.73 8.84
N MET A 28 -0.62 24.43 9.03
CA MET A 28 -0.87 23.77 10.31
C MET A 28 0.06 24.29 11.41
N MET A 29 1.35 24.49 11.12
CA MET A 29 2.30 25.08 12.06
C MET A 29 1.84 26.47 12.52
N LYS A 30 1.41 27.33 11.60
CA LYS A 30 0.90 28.68 11.92
C LYS A 30 -0.39 28.62 12.75
N LYS A 31 -1.30 27.69 12.41
CA LYS A 31 -2.61 27.57 13.07
C LYS A 31 -2.53 26.96 14.47
N THR A 32 -1.66 25.98 14.67
CA THR A 32 -1.56 25.20 15.90
C THR A 32 -0.42 25.64 16.81
N GLY A 33 0.55 26.41 16.30
CA GLY A 33 1.78 26.77 17.02
C GLY A 33 2.80 25.62 17.10
N MET A 34 2.60 24.52 16.36
CA MET A 34 3.54 23.40 16.35
C MET A 34 4.93 23.82 15.89
N THR A 35 5.93 23.37 16.61
CA THR A 35 7.34 23.45 16.19
C THR A 35 7.60 22.53 14.99
N PRO A 36 8.72 22.71 14.26
CA PRO A 36 9.12 21.81 13.19
C PRO A 36 9.22 20.35 13.62
N ASP A 37 9.74 20.05 14.81
CA ASP A 37 9.90 18.69 15.34
C ASP A 37 8.55 18.05 15.70
N GLU A 38 7.61 18.83 16.24
CA GLU A 38 6.26 18.37 16.49
C GLU A 38 5.51 18.07 15.19
N MET A 39 5.69 18.89 14.16
CA MET A 39 5.13 18.69 12.84
C MET A 39 5.74 17.44 12.16
N ASP A 40 7.06 17.25 12.25
CA ASP A 40 7.71 16.04 11.76
C ASP A 40 7.12 14.78 12.44
N THR A 41 6.98 14.83 13.75
CA THR A 41 6.35 13.74 14.52
C THR A 41 4.91 13.49 14.08
N ALA A 42 4.11 14.53 13.86
CA ALA A 42 2.74 14.40 13.40
C ALA A 42 2.67 13.71 12.02
N LEU A 43 3.51 14.15 11.08
CA LEU A 43 3.51 13.65 9.71
C LEU A 43 4.07 12.24 9.57
N ASN A 44 5.05 11.86 10.39
CA ASN A 44 5.77 10.59 10.24
C ASN A 44 5.33 9.50 11.22
N LYS A 45 4.77 9.86 12.39
CA LYS A 45 4.45 8.90 13.46
C LYS A 45 2.98 8.89 13.88
N LYS A 46 2.20 9.93 13.57
CA LYS A 46 0.81 10.08 14.04
C LYS A 46 -0.21 10.28 12.92
N SER A 47 0.19 10.04 11.67
CA SER A 47 -0.65 10.15 10.47
C SER A 47 -1.02 8.75 9.93
N GLY A 48 -1.35 8.65 8.67
CA GLY A 48 -1.66 7.39 7.99
C GLY A 48 -2.90 6.70 8.56
N LEU A 49 -2.87 5.37 8.59
CA LEU A 49 -3.97 4.56 9.14
C LEU A 49 -4.26 4.94 10.60
N LEU A 50 -3.22 5.10 11.42
CA LEU A 50 -3.34 5.51 12.81
C LEU A 50 -4.05 6.87 12.93
N GLY A 51 -3.61 7.86 12.17
CA GLY A 51 -4.14 9.23 12.25
C GLY A 51 -5.58 9.33 11.77
N VAL A 52 -5.95 8.63 10.70
CA VAL A 52 -7.32 8.65 10.15
C VAL A 52 -8.25 7.79 10.97
N SER A 53 -7.88 6.55 11.29
CA SER A 53 -8.72 5.63 12.05
C SER A 53 -8.85 6.03 13.52
N GLY A 54 -7.77 6.51 14.12
CA GLY A 54 -7.65 6.68 15.56
C GLY A 54 -7.58 5.36 16.32
N VAL A 55 -7.35 4.24 15.65
CA VAL A 55 -7.34 2.88 16.22
C VAL A 55 -5.91 2.32 16.24
N SER A 56 -5.32 2.10 15.08
CA SER A 56 -4.01 1.42 14.96
C SER A 56 -3.30 1.80 13.68
N ASN A 57 -2.01 1.53 13.63
CA ASN A 57 -1.21 1.56 12.41
C ASN A 57 -1.19 0.20 11.66
N ASP A 58 -1.72 -0.86 12.28
CA ASP A 58 -1.84 -2.18 11.67
C ASP A 58 -3.17 -2.28 10.89
N ALA A 59 -3.06 -2.55 9.59
CA ALA A 59 -4.22 -2.66 8.70
C ALA A 59 -5.22 -3.74 9.16
N ARG A 60 -4.75 -4.83 9.78
CA ARG A 60 -5.61 -5.92 10.28
C ARG A 60 -6.52 -5.45 11.40
N GLU A 61 -5.98 -4.67 12.34
CA GLU A 61 -6.74 -4.10 13.45
C GLU A 61 -7.71 -3.03 12.96
N VAL A 62 -7.29 -2.24 11.96
CA VAL A 62 -8.16 -1.21 11.35
C VAL A 62 -9.30 -1.87 10.56
N TRP A 63 -9.04 -2.95 9.81
CA TRP A 63 -10.11 -3.73 9.15
C TRP A 63 -11.10 -4.31 10.17
N ALA A 64 -10.61 -4.96 11.23
CA ALA A 64 -11.47 -5.51 12.29
C ALA A 64 -12.34 -4.43 12.94
N ALA A 65 -11.79 -3.25 13.20
CA ALA A 65 -12.56 -2.11 13.72
C ALA A 65 -13.61 -1.60 12.72
N ALA A 66 -13.29 -1.57 11.42
CA ALA A 66 -14.23 -1.19 10.37
C ALA A 66 -15.41 -2.17 10.29
N GLU A 67 -15.14 -3.47 10.31
CA GLU A 67 -16.15 -4.53 10.33
C GLU A 67 -17.03 -4.46 11.59
N ALA A 68 -16.47 -4.02 12.73
CA ALA A 68 -17.20 -3.76 13.96
C ALA A 68 -18.03 -2.44 13.92
N GLY A 69 -18.07 -1.75 12.78
CA GLY A 69 -18.88 -0.54 12.58
C GLY A 69 -18.17 0.79 12.87
N ASN A 70 -16.85 0.80 13.06
CA ASN A 70 -16.11 2.04 13.24
C ASN A 70 -15.95 2.77 11.89
N ALA A 71 -16.71 3.84 11.69
CA ALA A 71 -16.73 4.61 10.46
C ALA A 71 -15.37 5.26 10.10
N ARG A 72 -14.57 5.66 11.09
CA ARG A 72 -13.25 6.23 10.85
C ARG A 72 -12.25 5.16 10.41
N ALA A 73 -12.36 3.96 10.94
CA ALA A 73 -11.55 2.83 10.51
C ALA A 73 -11.88 2.44 9.06
N ALA A 74 -13.17 2.38 8.70
CA ALA A 74 -13.60 2.16 7.33
C ALA A 74 -13.05 3.23 6.38
N LEU A 75 -13.19 4.51 6.73
CA LEU A 75 -12.62 5.62 5.96
C LEU A 75 -11.09 5.49 5.80
N ALA A 76 -10.37 5.08 6.83
CA ALA A 76 -8.91 4.90 6.77
C ALA A 76 -8.51 3.84 5.74
N MET A 77 -9.22 2.71 5.71
CA MET A 77 -8.99 1.65 4.73
C MET A 77 -9.37 2.10 3.31
N ASP A 78 -10.48 2.82 3.16
CA ASP A 78 -10.88 3.39 1.87
C ASP A 78 -9.83 4.35 1.32
N VAL A 79 -9.31 5.26 2.14
CA VAL A 79 -8.25 6.21 1.75
C VAL A 79 -7.00 5.46 1.30
N MET A 80 -6.60 4.42 2.04
CA MET A 80 -5.43 3.60 1.70
C MET A 80 -5.64 2.87 0.37
N CYS A 81 -6.76 2.18 0.19
CA CYS A 81 -7.06 1.41 -1.02
C CYS A 81 -7.22 2.32 -2.24
N GLN A 82 -7.91 3.44 -2.10
CA GLN A 82 -8.06 4.43 -3.17
C GLN A 82 -6.73 5.05 -3.57
N GLY A 83 -5.86 5.32 -2.60
CA GLY A 83 -4.51 5.81 -2.87
C GLY A 83 -3.68 4.83 -3.71
N ALA A 84 -3.74 3.53 -3.42
CA ALA A 84 -3.08 2.51 -4.22
C ALA A 84 -3.69 2.39 -5.62
N LYS A 85 -5.03 2.37 -5.72
CA LYS A 85 -5.77 2.33 -6.98
C LYS A 85 -5.42 3.50 -7.90
N LYS A 86 -5.37 4.72 -7.36
CA LYS A 86 -4.95 5.92 -8.12
C LYS A 86 -3.55 5.79 -8.70
N LEU A 87 -2.60 5.21 -7.94
CA LEU A 87 -1.24 5.00 -8.43
C LEU A 87 -1.18 3.93 -9.52
N ILE A 88 -1.95 2.83 -9.39
CA ILE A 88 -2.08 1.81 -10.43
C ILE A 88 -2.58 2.45 -11.74
N GLY A 89 -3.66 3.24 -11.67
CA GLY A 89 -4.20 3.94 -12.82
C GLY A 89 -3.20 4.93 -13.44
N ALA A 90 -2.49 5.69 -12.61
CA ALA A 90 -1.48 6.64 -13.07
C ALA A 90 -0.31 5.94 -13.79
N TYR A 91 0.17 4.82 -13.26
CA TYR A 91 1.24 4.05 -13.90
C TYR A 91 0.75 3.34 -15.17
N ALA A 92 -0.46 2.79 -15.18
CA ALA A 92 -1.03 2.21 -16.39
C ALA A 92 -1.14 3.25 -17.51
N ALA A 93 -1.57 4.47 -17.20
CA ALA A 93 -1.61 5.57 -18.17
C ALA A 93 -0.20 5.96 -18.66
N ALA A 94 0.78 6.05 -17.76
CA ALA A 94 2.16 6.41 -18.12
C ALA A 94 2.85 5.34 -18.98
N MET A 95 2.49 4.06 -18.81
CA MET A 95 3.02 2.94 -19.59
C MET A 95 2.25 2.69 -20.90
N GLY A 96 1.12 3.34 -21.11
CA GLY A 96 0.24 3.09 -22.26
C GLY A 96 -0.60 1.81 -22.13
N GLY A 97 -0.70 1.23 -20.96
CA GLY A 97 -1.43 0.01 -20.63
C GLY A 97 -0.74 -0.79 -19.54
N VAL A 98 -1.33 -1.94 -19.19
CA VAL A 98 -0.78 -2.86 -18.18
C VAL A 98 -1.18 -4.29 -18.52
N ASP A 99 -0.24 -5.22 -18.43
CA ASP A 99 -0.46 -6.65 -18.65
C ASP A 99 -0.70 -7.41 -17.35
N ALA A 100 -0.06 -6.95 -16.27
CA ALA A 100 -0.17 -7.56 -14.95
C ALA A 100 -0.08 -6.54 -13.82
N ILE A 101 -0.83 -6.81 -12.73
CA ILE A 101 -0.71 -6.13 -11.45
C ILE A 101 -0.17 -7.15 -10.45
N ILE A 102 0.91 -6.79 -9.74
CA ILE A 102 1.57 -7.68 -8.80
C ILE A 102 1.38 -7.13 -7.39
N PHE A 103 0.78 -7.94 -6.52
CA PHE A 103 0.74 -7.70 -5.08
C PHE A 103 1.91 -8.42 -4.41
N THR A 104 2.63 -7.70 -3.56
CA THR A 104 3.82 -8.18 -2.88
C THR A 104 3.99 -7.48 -1.54
N ALA A 105 4.93 -7.91 -0.72
CA ALA A 105 5.24 -7.41 0.61
C ALA A 105 4.05 -7.53 1.61
N GLY A 106 4.26 -7.12 2.85
CA GLY A 106 3.38 -7.34 3.99
C GLY A 106 1.87 -7.36 3.73
N VAL A 107 1.27 -6.22 3.41
CA VAL A 107 -0.18 -6.10 3.15
C VAL A 107 -0.55 -6.81 1.85
N GLY A 108 0.24 -6.62 0.78
CA GLY A 108 -0.02 -7.26 -0.52
C GLY A 108 -0.06 -8.78 -0.44
N GLU A 109 0.84 -9.38 0.34
CA GLU A 109 0.95 -10.83 0.48
C GLU A 109 -0.09 -11.45 1.41
N ASN A 110 -0.49 -10.72 2.45
CA ASN A 110 -1.18 -11.30 3.59
C ASN A 110 -2.64 -10.85 3.77
N ASP A 111 -3.10 -9.85 3.00
CA ASP A 111 -4.41 -9.25 3.18
C ASP A 111 -5.25 -9.34 1.89
N ALA A 112 -6.09 -10.39 1.82
CA ALA A 112 -6.98 -10.63 0.70
C ALA A 112 -8.06 -9.54 0.56
N ALA A 113 -8.55 -8.99 1.67
CA ALA A 113 -9.56 -7.94 1.67
C ALA A 113 -9.00 -6.64 1.04
N THR A 114 -7.80 -6.25 1.46
CA THR A 114 -7.12 -5.08 0.88
C THR A 114 -6.83 -5.27 -0.61
N ARG A 115 -6.36 -6.46 -1.04
CA ARG A 115 -6.14 -6.74 -2.48
C ARG A 115 -7.44 -6.61 -3.27
N MET A 116 -8.52 -7.18 -2.77
CA MET A 116 -9.84 -7.09 -3.41
C MET A 116 -10.30 -5.63 -3.47
N ALA A 117 -10.23 -4.88 -2.39
CA ALA A 117 -10.63 -3.47 -2.35
C ALA A 117 -9.82 -2.58 -3.31
N ILE A 118 -8.52 -2.84 -3.45
CA ILE A 118 -7.67 -2.12 -4.42
C ILE A 118 -8.04 -2.47 -5.86
N ALA A 119 -8.24 -3.75 -6.16
CA ALA A 119 -8.49 -4.21 -7.53
C ALA A 119 -9.93 -3.96 -8.02
N SER A 120 -10.91 -3.92 -7.11
CA SER A 120 -12.30 -3.56 -7.44
C SER A 120 -12.37 -2.15 -8.03
N GLY A 121 -13.10 -1.99 -9.16
CA GLY A 121 -13.17 -0.73 -9.90
C GLY A 121 -12.05 -0.54 -10.92
N LEU A 122 -11.21 -1.56 -11.17
CA LEU A 122 -10.24 -1.60 -12.25
C LEU A 122 -10.71 -2.47 -13.44
N GLU A 123 -11.97 -2.86 -13.44
CA GLU A 123 -12.58 -3.70 -14.48
C GLU A 123 -12.53 -3.02 -15.86
N PHE A 124 -12.58 -1.68 -15.90
CA PHE A 124 -12.43 -0.90 -17.14
C PHE A 124 -11.06 -1.09 -17.81
N MET A 125 -10.04 -1.49 -17.07
CA MET A 125 -8.70 -1.83 -17.58
C MET A 125 -8.61 -3.31 -18.00
N GLY A 126 -9.65 -4.10 -17.73
CA GLY A 126 -9.68 -5.54 -18.01
C GLY A 126 -9.26 -6.42 -16.83
N VAL A 127 -9.18 -5.86 -15.64
CA VAL A 127 -8.96 -6.62 -14.39
C VAL A 127 -10.25 -7.33 -14.00
N LYS A 128 -10.16 -8.63 -13.72
CA LYS A 128 -11.22 -9.42 -13.07
C LYS A 128 -10.61 -10.22 -11.95
N MET A 129 -11.02 -9.94 -10.72
CA MET A 129 -10.56 -10.72 -9.56
C MET A 129 -11.32 -12.04 -9.45
N ASP A 130 -10.62 -13.07 -8.98
CA ASP A 130 -11.20 -14.31 -8.51
C ASP A 130 -11.18 -14.32 -6.98
N ALA A 131 -12.35 -14.30 -6.37
CA ALA A 131 -12.47 -14.18 -4.91
C ALA A 131 -11.94 -15.41 -4.18
N GLU A 132 -12.11 -16.62 -4.76
CA GLU A 132 -11.61 -17.87 -4.19
C GLU A 132 -10.10 -17.95 -4.32
N ALA A 133 -9.55 -17.71 -5.51
CA ALA A 133 -8.10 -17.67 -5.74
C ALA A 133 -7.41 -16.58 -4.92
N ASN A 134 -8.08 -15.44 -4.69
CA ASN A 134 -7.54 -14.36 -3.86
C ASN A 134 -7.47 -14.72 -2.37
N ASN A 135 -8.19 -15.73 -1.90
CA ASN A 135 -8.15 -16.15 -0.49
C ASN A 135 -6.89 -16.99 -0.19
N VAL A 136 -5.73 -16.40 -0.44
CA VAL A 136 -4.39 -17.00 -0.27
C VAL A 136 -3.49 -16.03 0.50
N ARG A 137 -2.53 -16.55 1.26
CA ARG A 137 -1.56 -15.76 2.04
C ARG A 137 -0.16 -16.29 1.82
N GLY A 138 0.80 -15.39 1.57
CA GLY A 138 2.24 -15.67 1.55
C GLY A 138 2.67 -16.74 0.53
N LYS A 139 1.87 -17.01 -0.49
CA LYS A 139 2.18 -18.00 -1.54
C LYS A 139 2.02 -17.35 -2.91
N GLU A 140 2.90 -17.71 -3.82
CA GLU A 140 2.77 -17.31 -5.21
C GLU A 140 1.45 -17.87 -5.81
N ALA A 141 0.67 -16.98 -6.41
CA ALA A 141 -0.62 -17.33 -7.00
C ALA A 141 -1.06 -16.35 -8.09
N VAL A 142 -1.80 -16.84 -9.06
CA VAL A 142 -2.64 -16.03 -9.94
C VAL A 142 -3.98 -15.84 -9.23
N ILE A 143 -4.32 -14.59 -8.90
CA ILE A 143 -5.52 -14.23 -8.14
C ILE A 143 -6.57 -13.50 -8.97
N SER A 144 -6.35 -13.44 -10.30
CA SER A 144 -7.34 -12.98 -11.27
C SER A 144 -8.09 -14.15 -11.88
N ALA A 145 -9.32 -13.91 -12.31
CA ALA A 145 -10.13 -14.87 -13.06
C ALA A 145 -9.42 -15.29 -14.37
N ALA A 146 -9.76 -16.48 -14.87
CA ALA A 146 -9.13 -17.05 -16.07
C ALA A 146 -9.32 -16.17 -17.32
N ASP A 147 -10.47 -15.49 -17.43
CA ASP A 147 -10.82 -14.57 -18.52
C ASP A 147 -10.40 -13.12 -18.28
N SER A 148 -9.66 -12.84 -17.20
CA SER A 148 -9.08 -11.52 -16.96
C SER A 148 -8.03 -11.17 -18.01
N LYS A 149 -8.18 -10.02 -18.65
CA LYS A 149 -7.21 -9.50 -19.65
C LYS A 149 -5.92 -9.08 -18.96
N VAL A 150 -6.04 -8.38 -17.84
CA VAL A 150 -4.91 -7.99 -17.00
C VAL A 150 -4.79 -9.04 -15.90
N LYS A 151 -3.64 -9.70 -15.82
CA LYS A 151 -3.39 -10.70 -14.78
C LYS A 151 -3.16 -10.00 -13.44
N VAL A 152 -3.69 -10.59 -12.37
CA VAL A 152 -3.39 -10.15 -11.01
C VAL A 152 -2.65 -11.29 -10.31
N LEU A 153 -1.45 -10.96 -9.85
CA LEU A 153 -0.52 -11.94 -9.29
C LEU A 153 -0.23 -11.58 -7.83
N LEU A 154 -0.09 -12.60 -7.01
CA LEU A 154 0.54 -12.52 -5.70
C LEU A 154 1.94 -13.12 -5.83
N ILE A 155 2.96 -12.34 -5.54
CA ILE A 155 4.35 -12.78 -5.57
C ILE A 155 5.01 -12.36 -4.27
N PRO A 156 5.34 -13.31 -3.36
CA PRO A 156 6.03 -13.00 -2.12
C PRO A 156 7.41 -12.38 -2.38
N THR A 157 7.75 -11.39 -1.59
CA THR A 157 9.10 -10.81 -1.57
C THR A 157 10.07 -11.78 -0.91
N ASN A 158 11.26 -11.91 -1.48
CA ASN A 158 12.36 -12.65 -0.88
C ASN A 158 13.58 -11.74 -0.69
N GLU A 159 13.43 -10.78 0.23
CA GLU A 159 14.48 -9.79 0.51
C GLU A 159 15.74 -10.43 1.09
N GLU A 160 15.59 -11.47 1.91
CA GLU A 160 16.71 -12.20 2.52
C GLU A 160 17.60 -12.87 1.46
N LEU A 161 16.98 -13.50 0.46
CA LEU A 161 17.72 -14.10 -0.67
C LEU A 161 18.47 -13.02 -1.46
N MET A 162 17.84 -11.88 -1.74
CA MET A 162 18.50 -10.78 -2.47
C MET A 162 19.67 -10.23 -1.69
N ILE A 163 19.53 -10.00 -0.39
CA ILE A 163 20.63 -9.57 0.48
C ILE A 163 21.76 -10.60 0.47
N ALA A 164 21.44 -11.89 0.57
CA ALA A 164 22.42 -12.96 0.53
C ALA A 164 23.16 -13.02 -0.82
N MET A 165 22.44 -12.86 -1.94
CA MET A 165 23.03 -12.83 -3.29
C MET A 165 23.94 -11.62 -3.49
N ASP A 166 23.50 -10.43 -3.10
CA ASP A 166 24.29 -9.20 -3.20
C ASP A 166 25.55 -9.30 -2.33
N THR A 167 25.40 -9.80 -1.10
CA THR A 167 26.55 -10.04 -0.20
C THR A 167 27.54 -11.03 -0.82
N ALA A 168 27.04 -12.15 -1.34
CA ALA A 168 27.89 -13.16 -1.98
C ALA A 168 28.62 -12.60 -3.21
N SER A 169 27.98 -11.74 -4.00
CA SER A 169 28.61 -11.11 -5.16
C SER A 169 29.74 -10.15 -4.78
N ILE A 170 29.56 -9.41 -3.68
CA ILE A 170 30.58 -8.47 -3.17
C ILE A 170 31.78 -9.22 -2.57
N VAL A 171 31.52 -10.31 -1.86
CA VAL A 171 32.59 -11.08 -1.18
C VAL A 171 33.37 -11.96 -2.17
N LYS A 172 32.75 -12.44 -3.25
CA LYS A 172 33.38 -13.31 -4.25
C LYS A 172 34.03 -12.54 -5.41
N GLY A 173 33.71 -11.28 -5.57
CA GLY A 173 34.21 -10.39 -6.64
C GLY A 173 35.61 -9.97 -6.43
#